data_fb962060b045cee53607ba938cbc6ba0
#
_entry.id   fb962060b045cee53607ba938cbc6ba0
#
_cell.length_a   1.000
_cell.length_b   1.000
_cell.length_c   1.000
_cell.angle_alpha   90.00
_cell.angle_beta   90.00
_cell.angle_gamma   90.00
#
_symmetry.space_group_name_H-M   'P 1'
#
loop_
_entity.id
_entity.type
_entity.pdbx_description
1 polymer ?
#
loop_
_entity_poly.entity_id
_entity_poly.type
_entity_poly.pdbx_seq_one_letter_code
_entity_poly.pdbx_strand_id
1 'polypeptide(L)'
;AEAEPGLFPVKLPDGTEIESEPERIASLSPAATELLAELGYSDRLCAVSRYCDYPEGLPEVTAGSSENPDIDKLTELSPDVVFTMSALAEREMYTLDSAGITVVTLSAPKTLEDFGKLYGTAAGVFSGSEAGQAAAEKAVSELKSSASGVELGTFIYVTPKLTAAGSDTFESAVLSLCGRNLCTGAGYAELSGETEAPQYIVAADSLTEADISGNAAYSVMISSGAKVLFVPAVRFERPSARLSEVFRALSEQLSGSATAE
;
A
#
# COMPACT_ATOMS: atom_id res chain seq x y z
N ALA A 1 -44.25 0.09 -8.11
CA ALA A 1 -43.02 -0.65 -7.86
C ALA A 1 -42.40 -0.02 -6.62
N GLU A 2 -42.38 -0.76 -5.50
CA GLU A 2 -41.61 -0.37 -4.34
C GLU A 2 -40.15 -0.33 -4.77
N ALA A 3 -39.48 0.82 -4.55
CA ALA A 3 -38.05 0.91 -4.75
C ALA A 3 -37.40 -0.14 -3.80
N GLU A 4 -36.50 -0.95 -4.33
CA GLU A 4 -35.65 -1.80 -3.50
C GLU A 4 -35.06 -0.96 -2.37
N PRO A 5 -34.96 -1.45 -1.12
CA PRO A 5 -34.33 -0.70 -0.05
C PRO A 5 -32.94 -0.32 -0.51
N GLY A 6 -32.66 1.00 -0.59
CA GLY A 6 -31.41 1.52 -1.12
C GLY A 6 -30.23 0.97 -0.32
N LEU A 7 -29.11 0.76 -1.01
CA LEU A 7 -27.85 0.34 -0.39
C LEU A 7 -27.37 1.32 0.68
N PHE A 8 -27.74 2.59 0.57
CA PHE A 8 -27.34 3.69 1.45
C PHE A 8 -28.42 4.02 2.48
N PRO A 9 -28.05 4.52 3.69
CA PRO A 9 -26.68 4.84 4.11
C PRO A 9 -25.81 3.62 4.38
N VAL A 10 -24.52 3.74 4.09
CA VAL A 10 -23.51 2.73 4.41
C VAL A 10 -22.74 3.18 5.65
N LYS A 11 -22.56 2.29 6.63
CA LYS A 11 -21.74 2.54 7.81
C LYS A 11 -20.41 1.79 7.70
N LEU A 12 -19.31 2.54 7.73
CA LEU A 12 -17.96 1.99 7.70
C LEU A 12 -17.54 1.45 9.09
N PRO A 13 -16.49 0.59 9.15
CA PRO A 13 -16.04 -0.01 10.42
C PRO A 13 -15.61 1.00 11.51
N ASP A 14 -15.14 2.18 11.12
CA ASP A 14 -14.76 3.27 12.02
C ASP A 14 -15.96 4.11 12.51
N GLY A 15 -17.16 3.80 12.02
CA GLY A 15 -18.40 4.50 12.35
C GLY A 15 -18.78 5.61 11.38
N THR A 16 -17.95 5.93 10.38
CA THR A 16 -18.26 6.91 9.33
C THR A 16 -19.50 6.44 8.55
N GLU A 17 -20.45 7.34 8.34
CA GLU A 17 -21.66 7.08 7.55
C GLU A 17 -21.55 7.74 6.18
N ILE A 18 -21.92 6.99 5.14
CA ILE A 18 -21.96 7.45 3.75
C ILE A 18 -23.46 7.47 3.38
N GLU A 19 -24.04 8.66 3.29
CA GLU A 19 -25.46 8.85 3.13
C GLU A 19 -26.00 8.44 1.75
N SER A 20 -25.17 8.60 0.72
CA SER A 20 -25.50 8.28 -0.67
C SER A 20 -24.25 7.83 -1.42
N GLU A 21 -24.44 7.20 -2.58
CA GLU A 21 -23.30 6.81 -3.43
C GLU A 21 -22.49 8.04 -3.87
N PRO A 22 -21.17 8.10 -3.53
CA PRO A 22 -20.35 9.25 -3.91
C PRO A 22 -20.16 9.35 -5.42
N GLU A 23 -20.48 10.48 -6.02
CA GLU A 23 -20.28 10.78 -7.44
C GLU A 23 -18.98 11.56 -7.68
N ARG A 24 -18.56 12.37 -6.69
CA ARG A 24 -17.39 13.23 -6.76
C ARG A 24 -16.48 12.92 -5.57
N ILE A 25 -15.28 12.48 -5.84
CA ILE A 25 -14.32 12.12 -4.80
C ILE A 25 -13.00 12.86 -4.97
N ALA A 26 -12.32 13.13 -3.88
CA ALA A 26 -10.95 13.63 -3.88
C ALA A 26 -10.03 12.61 -3.19
N SER A 27 -8.80 12.49 -3.67
CA SER A 27 -7.80 11.60 -3.09
C SER A 27 -6.55 12.36 -2.71
N LEU A 28 -6.16 12.31 -1.44
CA LEU A 28 -5.01 13.03 -0.91
C LEU A 28 -3.72 12.18 -0.89
N SER A 29 -3.73 11.00 -1.50
CA SER A 29 -2.59 10.09 -1.46
C SER A 29 -2.45 9.28 -2.76
N PRO A 30 -1.23 9.06 -3.27
CA PRO A 30 -1.00 8.13 -4.38
C PRO A 30 -1.55 6.72 -4.11
N ALA A 31 -1.37 6.20 -2.89
CA ALA A 31 -1.88 4.89 -2.51
C ALA A 31 -3.41 4.81 -2.62
N ALA A 32 -4.13 5.80 -2.09
CA ALA A 32 -5.58 5.86 -2.20
C ALA A 32 -6.02 6.05 -3.66
N THR A 33 -5.32 6.86 -4.45
CA THR A 33 -5.63 7.09 -5.87
C THR A 33 -5.47 5.81 -6.69
N GLU A 34 -4.37 5.07 -6.52
CA GLU A 34 -4.15 3.79 -7.21
C GLU A 34 -5.24 2.77 -6.85
N LEU A 35 -5.59 2.67 -5.56
CA LEU A 35 -6.62 1.78 -5.06
C LEU A 35 -8.01 2.12 -5.65
N LEU A 36 -8.41 3.40 -5.64
CA LEU A 36 -9.68 3.85 -6.20
C LEU A 36 -9.76 3.61 -7.70
N ALA A 37 -8.65 3.81 -8.42
CA ALA A 37 -8.57 3.54 -9.84
C ALA A 37 -8.72 2.04 -10.15
N GLU A 38 -8.07 1.19 -9.38
CA GLU A 38 -8.17 -0.27 -9.51
C GLU A 38 -9.59 -0.78 -9.22
N LEU A 39 -10.28 -0.16 -8.27
CA LEU A 39 -11.69 -0.46 -7.98
C LEU A 39 -12.67 0.12 -9.04
N GLY A 40 -12.16 0.87 -10.03
CA GLY A 40 -12.97 1.39 -11.14
C GLY A 40 -13.58 2.77 -10.90
N TYR A 41 -13.08 3.54 -9.93
CA TYR A 41 -13.63 4.84 -9.55
C TYR A 41 -12.81 6.04 -10.03
N SER A 42 -11.89 5.84 -10.98
CA SER A 42 -11.06 6.93 -11.56
C SER A 42 -11.88 8.10 -12.09
N ASP A 43 -12.98 7.80 -12.77
CA ASP A 43 -13.84 8.81 -13.42
C ASP A 43 -14.58 9.71 -12.42
N ARG A 44 -14.63 9.30 -11.14
CA ARG A 44 -15.24 10.09 -10.05
C ARG A 44 -14.24 11.01 -9.37
N LEU A 45 -12.94 10.88 -9.65
CA LEU A 45 -11.92 11.75 -9.08
C LEU A 45 -12.03 13.17 -9.61
N CYS A 46 -12.32 14.14 -8.75
CA CYS A 46 -12.35 15.56 -9.10
C CYS A 46 -11.04 16.28 -8.70
N ALA A 47 -10.28 15.71 -7.78
CA ALA A 47 -8.96 16.20 -7.39
C ALA A 47 -8.11 15.05 -6.81
N VAL A 48 -6.80 15.19 -6.95
CA VAL A 48 -5.83 14.23 -6.43
C VAL A 48 -4.69 14.93 -5.68
N SER A 49 -3.83 14.18 -5.03
CA SER A 49 -2.58 14.72 -4.50
C SER A 49 -1.61 15.02 -5.66
N ARG A 50 -0.81 16.08 -5.51
CA ARG A 50 0.26 16.42 -6.48
C ARG A 50 1.33 15.32 -6.65
N TYR A 51 1.32 14.32 -5.78
CA TYR A 51 2.24 13.17 -5.83
C TYR A 51 1.66 11.97 -6.57
N CYS A 52 0.41 12.08 -7.06
CA CYS A 52 -0.23 11.04 -7.84
C CYS A 52 0.28 11.07 -9.28
N ASP A 53 0.78 9.93 -9.74
CA ASP A 53 1.38 9.72 -11.05
C ASP A 53 0.79 8.50 -11.78
N TYR A 54 -0.18 7.82 -11.16
CA TYR A 54 -0.85 6.64 -11.69
C TYR A 54 -2.32 6.57 -11.20
N PRO A 55 -3.27 6.14 -12.07
CA PRO A 55 -3.11 5.81 -13.49
C PRO A 55 -2.91 7.03 -14.39
N GLU A 56 -2.71 6.81 -15.69
CA GLU A 56 -2.76 7.90 -16.67
C GLU A 56 -4.18 8.51 -16.72
N GLY A 57 -4.28 9.80 -17.04
CA GLY A 57 -5.56 10.48 -17.17
C GLY A 57 -6.17 10.99 -15.86
N LEU A 58 -5.39 11.05 -14.79
CA LEU A 58 -5.82 11.68 -13.53
C LEU A 58 -6.20 13.15 -13.72
N PRO A 59 -7.10 13.71 -12.85
CA PRO A 59 -7.38 15.13 -12.82
C PRO A 59 -6.12 15.97 -12.65
N GLU A 60 -6.01 17.08 -13.39
CA GLU A 60 -4.93 18.07 -13.20
C GLU A 60 -5.09 18.87 -11.89
N VAL A 61 -6.29 18.87 -11.31
CA VAL A 61 -6.60 19.58 -10.08
C VAL A 61 -5.99 18.85 -8.89
N THR A 62 -5.19 19.58 -8.10
CA THR A 62 -4.61 19.05 -6.87
C THR A 62 -5.22 19.70 -5.63
N ALA A 63 -5.39 18.89 -4.56
CA ALA A 63 -5.97 19.29 -3.29
C ALA A 63 -5.04 19.02 -2.08
N GLY A 64 -3.73 19.18 -2.30
CA GLY A 64 -2.72 18.94 -1.24
C GLY A 64 -2.29 17.49 -1.13
N SER A 65 -2.06 17.04 0.11
CA SER A 65 -1.70 15.65 0.46
C SER A 65 -2.32 15.27 1.81
N SER A 66 -2.21 13.99 2.18
CA SER A 66 -2.71 13.52 3.48
C SER A 66 -2.07 14.25 4.68
N GLU A 67 -0.80 14.65 4.56
CA GLU A 67 -0.07 15.38 5.61
C GLU A 67 -0.28 16.91 5.56
N ASN A 68 -0.69 17.43 4.41
CA ASN A 68 -0.92 18.86 4.19
C ASN A 68 -2.06 19.06 3.19
N PRO A 69 -3.32 18.83 3.61
CA PRO A 69 -4.49 18.99 2.76
C PRO A 69 -4.77 20.47 2.46
N ASP A 70 -5.22 20.75 1.24
CA ASP A 70 -5.70 22.07 0.85
C ASP A 70 -7.21 22.14 1.15
N ILE A 71 -7.54 22.51 2.39
CA ILE A 71 -8.92 22.55 2.89
C ILE A 71 -9.77 23.57 2.12
N ASP A 72 -9.21 24.72 1.77
CA ASP A 72 -9.92 25.74 1.01
C ASP A 72 -10.28 25.20 -0.38
N LYS A 73 -9.34 24.51 -1.02
CA LYS A 73 -9.56 23.89 -2.33
C LYS A 73 -10.57 22.76 -2.27
N LEU A 74 -10.50 21.90 -1.24
CA LEU A 74 -11.48 20.83 -1.03
C LEU A 74 -12.89 21.40 -0.82
N THR A 75 -13.02 22.46 -0.04
CA THR A 75 -14.30 23.11 0.21
C THR A 75 -14.85 23.77 -1.08
N GLU A 76 -13.99 24.39 -1.89
CA GLU A 76 -14.38 24.96 -3.21
C GLU A 76 -14.88 23.87 -4.16
N LEU A 77 -14.18 22.73 -4.22
CA LEU A 77 -14.51 21.61 -5.11
C LEU A 77 -15.75 20.84 -4.66
N SER A 78 -16.08 20.90 -3.36
CA SER A 78 -17.20 20.20 -2.74
C SER A 78 -17.30 18.72 -3.18
N PRO A 79 -16.28 17.87 -2.96
CA PRO A 79 -16.42 16.44 -3.17
C PRO A 79 -17.37 15.84 -2.13
N ASP A 80 -18.04 14.75 -2.46
CA ASP A 80 -18.87 14.00 -1.52
C ASP A 80 -17.98 13.32 -0.46
N VAL A 81 -16.85 12.78 -0.92
CA VAL A 81 -15.88 12.05 -0.08
C VAL A 81 -14.45 12.45 -0.39
N VAL A 82 -13.66 12.62 0.65
CA VAL A 82 -12.20 12.78 0.58
C VAL A 82 -11.54 11.54 1.15
N PHE A 83 -10.70 10.88 0.35
CA PHE A 83 -9.87 9.76 0.80
C PHE A 83 -8.49 10.23 1.23
N THR A 84 -8.06 9.77 2.40
CA THR A 84 -6.74 10.07 2.96
C THR A 84 -6.09 8.81 3.55
N MET A 85 -4.76 8.77 3.63
CA MET A 85 -4.01 7.65 4.24
C MET A 85 -3.56 7.95 5.69
N SER A 86 -3.80 9.16 6.18
CA SER A 86 -3.54 9.56 7.56
C SER A 86 -4.69 10.40 8.11
N ALA A 87 -4.88 10.37 9.42
CA ALA A 87 -5.90 11.18 10.08
C ALA A 87 -5.59 12.67 9.86
N LEU A 88 -6.61 13.42 9.46
CA LEU A 88 -6.55 14.88 9.38
C LEU A 88 -6.65 15.49 10.79
N ALA A 89 -6.20 16.73 10.96
CA ALA A 89 -6.36 17.44 12.23
C ALA A 89 -7.85 17.69 12.54
N GLU A 90 -8.22 17.74 13.82
CA GLU A 90 -9.61 17.94 14.25
C GLU A 90 -10.26 19.19 13.59
N ARG A 91 -9.50 20.27 13.45
CA ARG A 91 -9.96 21.50 12.81
C ARG A 91 -10.28 21.28 11.32
N GLU A 92 -9.46 20.51 10.63
CA GLU A 92 -9.63 20.18 9.21
C GLU A 92 -10.87 19.30 9.03
N MET A 93 -10.98 18.25 9.86
CA MET A 93 -12.15 17.38 9.90
C MET A 93 -13.44 18.18 10.12
N TYR A 94 -13.45 19.07 11.15
CA TYR A 94 -14.60 19.91 11.44
C TYR A 94 -14.99 20.82 10.27
N THR A 95 -13.99 21.39 9.58
CA THR A 95 -14.24 22.29 8.43
C THR A 95 -14.86 21.53 7.27
N LEU A 96 -14.35 20.35 6.94
CA LEU A 96 -14.88 19.49 5.87
C LEU A 96 -16.27 18.97 6.20
N ASP A 97 -16.49 18.49 7.43
CA ASP A 97 -17.80 18.04 7.90
C ASP A 97 -18.84 19.16 7.83
N SER A 98 -18.48 20.38 8.29
CA SER A 98 -19.35 21.57 8.20
C SER A 98 -19.71 21.95 6.76
N ALA A 99 -18.88 21.58 5.80
CA ALA A 99 -19.12 21.74 4.36
C ALA A 99 -19.88 20.56 3.74
N GLY A 100 -20.25 19.55 4.53
CA GLY A 100 -20.94 18.34 4.06
C GLY A 100 -20.02 17.37 3.32
N ILE A 101 -18.72 17.45 3.56
CA ILE A 101 -17.69 16.60 2.93
C ILE A 101 -17.29 15.50 3.89
N THR A 102 -17.55 14.26 3.53
CA THR A 102 -17.15 13.11 4.35
C THR A 102 -15.68 12.75 4.13
N VAL A 103 -14.93 12.53 5.21
CA VAL A 103 -13.53 12.08 5.14
C VAL A 103 -13.45 10.59 5.47
N VAL A 104 -12.85 9.83 4.57
CA VAL A 104 -12.55 8.40 4.75
C VAL A 104 -11.05 8.22 4.91
N THR A 105 -10.64 7.82 6.10
CA THR A 105 -9.24 7.53 6.39
C THR A 105 -8.94 6.06 6.13
N LEU A 106 -8.08 5.81 5.16
CA LEU A 106 -7.53 4.48 4.87
C LEU A 106 -6.24 4.32 5.67
N SER A 107 -6.14 3.25 6.45
CA SER A 107 -4.93 2.99 7.25
C SER A 107 -3.88 2.25 6.44
N ALA A 108 -2.62 2.65 6.55
CA ALA A 108 -1.51 1.92 5.95
C ALA A 108 -1.46 0.49 6.52
N PRO A 109 -1.42 -0.56 5.68
CA PRO A 109 -1.44 -1.94 6.14
C PRO A 109 -0.12 -2.32 6.81
N LYS A 110 -0.20 -3.21 7.81
CA LYS A 110 0.95 -3.91 8.41
C LYS A 110 0.90 -5.40 8.14
N THR A 111 -0.28 -5.92 7.86
CA THR A 111 -0.55 -7.32 7.61
C THR A 111 -1.31 -7.51 6.30
N LEU A 112 -1.42 -8.75 5.82
CA LEU A 112 -2.27 -9.08 4.67
C LEU A 112 -3.76 -8.89 5.00
N GLU A 113 -4.16 -9.04 6.25
CA GLU A 113 -5.52 -8.73 6.69
C GLU A 113 -5.81 -7.23 6.58
N ASP A 114 -4.86 -6.38 7.01
CA ASP A 114 -5.00 -4.92 6.88
C ASP A 114 -5.02 -4.48 5.41
N PHE A 115 -4.23 -5.15 4.55
CA PHE A 115 -4.31 -4.95 3.10
C PHE A 115 -5.70 -5.27 2.56
N GLY A 116 -6.31 -6.37 2.99
CA GLY A 116 -7.70 -6.68 2.66
C GLY A 116 -8.66 -5.60 3.18
N LYS A 117 -8.52 -5.15 4.44
CA LYS A 117 -9.36 -4.08 5.01
C LYS A 117 -9.26 -2.77 4.24
N LEU A 118 -8.08 -2.44 3.71
CA LEU A 118 -7.88 -1.26 2.86
C LEU A 118 -8.83 -1.29 1.64
N TYR A 119 -8.86 -2.42 0.92
CA TYR A 119 -9.77 -2.64 -0.21
C TYR A 119 -11.23 -2.67 0.23
N GLY A 120 -11.50 -3.37 1.34
CA GLY A 120 -12.83 -3.50 1.89
C GLY A 120 -13.46 -2.16 2.27
N THR A 121 -12.68 -1.29 2.92
CA THR A 121 -13.13 0.05 3.27
C THR A 121 -13.38 0.89 2.02
N ALA A 122 -12.43 0.93 1.09
CA ALA A 122 -12.57 1.73 -0.12
C ALA A 122 -13.77 1.27 -0.99
N ALA A 123 -13.92 -0.03 -1.24
CA ALA A 123 -15.04 -0.56 -1.99
C ALA A 123 -16.38 -0.40 -1.24
N GLY A 124 -16.36 -0.55 0.08
CA GLY A 124 -17.54 -0.40 0.93
C GLY A 124 -18.17 0.97 0.86
N VAL A 125 -17.38 2.03 0.66
CA VAL A 125 -17.86 3.40 0.47
C VAL A 125 -18.84 3.52 -0.70
N PHE A 126 -18.65 2.73 -1.77
CA PHE A 126 -19.46 2.81 -2.99
C PHE A 126 -20.53 1.71 -3.10
N SER A 127 -20.25 0.55 -2.52
CA SER A 127 -21.03 -0.66 -2.82
C SER A 127 -21.46 -1.44 -1.56
N GLY A 128 -21.30 -0.83 -0.37
CA GLY A 128 -21.72 -1.39 0.90
C GLY A 128 -20.77 -2.45 1.46
N SER A 129 -21.09 -2.92 2.67
CA SER A 129 -20.21 -3.79 3.46
C SER A 129 -19.98 -5.16 2.83
N GLU A 130 -20.97 -5.75 2.18
CA GLU A 130 -20.87 -7.08 1.54
C GLU A 130 -19.90 -7.03 0.34
N ALA A 131 -20.05 -6.02 -0.53
CA ALA A 131 -19.14 -5.80 -1.65
C ALA A 131 -17.73 -5.43 -1.15
N GLY A 132 -17.63 -4.66 -0.07
CA GLY A 132 -16.37 -4.37 0.59
C GLY A 132 -15.66 -5.63 1.08
N GLN A 133 -16.36 -6.55 1.73
CA GLN A 133 -15.78 -7.82 2.16
C GLN A 133 -15.31 -8.67 0.97
N ALA A 134 -16.10 -8.75 -0.09
CA ALA A 134 -15.71 -9.47 -1.30
C ALA A 134 -14.46 -8.86 -1.97
N ALA A 135 -14.34 -7.52 -2.00
CA ALA A 135 -13.16 -6.83 -2.51
C ALA A 135 -11.91 -7.12 -1.66
N ALA A 136 -12.06 -7.14 -0.32
CA ALA A 136 -10.99 -7.49 0.60
C ALA A 136 -10.45 -8.91 0.37
N GLU A 137 -11.35 -9.89 0.29
CA GLU A 137 -11.00 -11.30 0.07
C GLU A 137 -10.34 -11.50 -1.30
N LYS A 138 -10.88 -10.84 -2.33
CA LYS A 138 -10.34 -10.87 -3.69
C LYS A 138 -8.92 -10.32 -3.73
N ALA A 139 -8.68 -9.12 -3.18
CA ALA A 139 -7.36 -8.47 -3.19
C ALA A 139 -6.29 -9.34 -2.52
N VAL A 140 -6.59 -9.92 -1.35
CA VAL A 140 -5.67 -10.83 -0.65
C VAL A 140 -5.42 -12.11 -1.44
N SER A 141 -6.45 -12.67 -2.07
CA SER A 141 -6.33 -13.89 -2.89
C SER A 141 -5.47 -13.65 -4.14
N GLU A 142 -5.67 -12.53 -4.83
CA GLU A 142 -4.88 -12.14 -6.00
C GLU A 142 -3.42 -11.87 -5.65
N LEU A 143 -3.16 -11.19 -4.51
CA LEU A 143 -1.81 -10.97 -4.01
C LEU A 143 -1.10 -12.29 -3.71
N LYS A 144 -1.75 -13.23 -3.02
CA LYS A 144 -1.21 -14.57 -2.77
C LYS A 144 -0.95 -15.34 -4.06
N SER A 145 -1.83 -15.21 -5.03
CA SER A 145 -1.68 -15.87 -6.34
C SER A 145 -0.49 -15.33 -7.10
N SER A 146 -0.23 -14.02 -7.03
CA SER A 146 0.91 -13.38 -7.69
C SER A 146 2.26 -13.77 -7.07
N ALA A 147 2.28 -14.21 -5.81
CA ALA A 147 3.46 -14.73 -5.13
C ALA A 147 3.75 -16.21 -5.48
N SER A 148 2.81 -16.90 -6.13
CA SER A 148 2.93 -18.33 -6.43
C SER A 148 4.13 -18.62 -7.33
N GLY A 149 4.95 -19.59 -6.93
CA GLY A 149 6.14 -19.99 -7.67
C GLY A 149 7.39 -19.14 -7.39
N VAL A 150 7.31 -18.14 -6.52
CA VAL A 150 8.47 -17.41 -6.01
C VAL A 150 8.90 -18.04 -4.68
N GLU A 151 10.11 -18.54 -4.59
CA GLU A 151 10.65 -19.19 -3.39
C GLU A 151 11.94 -18.51 -2.93
N LEU A 152 11.87 -17.80 -1.82
CA LEU A 152 13.01 -17.11 -1.20
C LEU A 152 13.71 -17.94 -0.12
N GLY A 153 13.10 -19.04 0.35
CA GLY A 153 13.64 -19.78 1.51
C GLY A 153 13.73 -18.87 2.73
N THR A 154 14.95 -18.40 3.05
CA THR A 154 15.16 -17.38 4.10
C THR A 154 15.56 -16.05 3.50
N PHE A 155 15.02 -14.96 4.01
CA PHE A 155 15.34 -13.61 3.54
C PHE A 155 15.41 -12.60 4.69
N ILE A 156 15.98 -11.43 4.39
CA ILE A 156 15.75 -10.15 5.07
C ILE A 156 15.35 -9.13 4.02
N TYR A 157 14.51 -8.14 4.39
CA TYR A 157 14.23 -7.00 3.52
C TYR A 157 14.98 -5.76 4.00
N VAL A 158 15.65 -5.09 3.06
CA VAL A 158 16.44 -3.88 3.32
C VAL A 158 15.77 -2.67 2.67
N THR A 159 15.37 -1.72 3.53
CA THR A 159 14.69 -0.48 3.11
C THR A 159 15.65 0.48 2.41
N PRO A 160 15.13 1.55 1.74
CA PRO A 160 15.95 2.62 1.18
C PRO A 160 16.91 3.30 2.17
N LYS A 161 16.65 3.15 3.47
CA LYS A 161 17.48 3.71 4.56
C LYS A 161 18.54 2.73 5.09
N LEU A 162 18.75 1.60 4.42
CA LEU A 162 19.65 0.52 4.85
C LEU A 162 19.28 -0.11 6.21
N THR A 163 18.01 -0.01 6.62
CA THR A 163 17.48 -0.72 7.78
C THR A 163 16.77 -2.01 7.35
N ALA A 164 16.78 -3.03 8.19
CA ALA A 164 16.05 -4.26 7.94
C ALA A 164 14.61 -4.15 8.48
N ALA A 165 13.65 -4.63 7.71
CA ALA A 165 12.25 -4.68 8.11
C ALA A 165 11.98 -5.89 9.01
N GLY A 166 11.46 -5.63 10.20
CA GLY A 166 11.07 -6.63 11.17
C GLY A 166 9.77 -7.36 10.82
N SER A 167 9.43 -8.35 11.62
CA SER A 167 8.31 -9.26 11.35
C SER A 167 6.92 -8.62 11.41
N ASP A 168 6.79 -7.44 11.99
CA ASP A 168 5.55 -6.67 12.12
C ASP A 168 5.37 -5.57 11.06
N THR A 169 6.18 -5.59 10.00
CA THR A 169 6.11 -4.64 8.89
C THR A 169 5.32 -5.21 7.72
N PHE A 170 4.77 -4.34 6.90
CA PHE A 170 3.99 -4.75 5.72
C PHE A 170 4.87 -5.46 4.68
N GLU A 171 6.08 -4.99 4.45
CA GLU A 171 7.06 -5.60 3.56
C GLU A 171 7.35 -7.06 3.99
N SER A 172 7.53 -7.26 5.29
CA SER A 172 7.71 -8.61 5.84
C SER A 172 6.47 -9.48 5.61
N ALA A 173 5.28 -8.96 5.83
CA ALA A 173 4.03 -9.69 5.61
C ALA A 173 3.86 -10.12 4.15
N VAL A 174 4.16 -9.24 3.20
CA VAL A 174 4.09 -9.49 1.75
C VAL A 174 5.15 -10.51 1.33
N LEU A 175 6.42 -10.29 1.66
CA LEU A 175 7.52 -11.16 1.26
C LEU A 175 7.48 -12.54 1.95
N SER A 176 6.83 -12.64 3.11
CA SER A 176 6.62 -13.92 3.80
C SER A 176 5.67 -14.86 3.06
N LEU A 177 5.00 -14.41 2.01
CA LEU A 177 4.31 -15.29 1.05
C LEU A 177 5.31 -16.17 0.27
N CYS A 178 6.57 -15.76 0.16
CA CYS A 178 7.60 -16.41 -0.63
C CYS A 178 8.72 -17.05 0.20
N GLY A 179 8.78 -16.80 1.52
CA GLY A 179 9.85 -17.32 2.36
C GLY A 179 9.74 -16.89 3.82
N ARG A 180 10.80 -17.11 4.60
CA ARG A 180 10.85 -16.76 6.02
C ARG A 180 11.78 -15.58 6.26
N ASN A 181 11.25 -14.48 6.81
CA ASN A 181 12.06 -13.35 7.26
C ASN A 181 12.88 -13.74 8.50
N LEU A 182 14.20 -13.53 8.45
CA LEU A 182 15.09 -13.75 9.60
C LEU A 182 15.12 -12.55 10.56
N CYS A 183 14.67 -11.38 10.14
CA CYS A 183 14.53 -10.22 11.02
C CYS A 183 13.23 -10.34 11.83
N THR A 184 13.30 -10.90 13.04
CA THR A 184 12.13 -11.14 13.91
C THR A 184 11.81 -9.99 14.85
N GLY A 185 12.64 -8.93 14.86
CA GLY A 185 12.40 -7.72 15.64
C GLY A 185 11.17 -6.94 15.16
N ALA A 186 10.77 -5.92 15.92
CA ALA A 186 9.69 -5.01 15.54
C ALA A 186 10.22 -3.81 14.75
N GLY A 187 9.42 -3.31 13.81
CA GLY A 187 9.71 -2.12 13.03
C GLY A 187 10.93 -2.27 12.12
N TYR A 188 11.70 -1.20 12.02
CA TYR A 188 12.89 -1.14 11.17
C TYR A 188 14.13 -0.93 12.04
N ALA A 189 15.14 -1.79 11.88
CA ALA A 189 16.33 -1.78 12.68
C ALA A 189 17.61 -1.88 11.86
N GLU A 190 18.67 -1.28 12.35
CA GLU A 190 20.03 -1.60 11.88
C GLU A 190 20.41 -2.99 12.37
N LEU A 191 20.98 -3.81 11.48
CA LEU A 191 21.42 -5.14 11.84
C LEU A 191 22.86 -5.11 12.38
N SER A 192 23.12 -5.96 13.36
CA SER A 192 24.47 -6.28 13.82
C SER A 192 25.06 -7.44 13.04
N GLY A 193 26.38 -7.59 13.04
CA GLY A 193 27.09 -8.69 12.36
C GLY A 193 26.85 -10.09 12.95
N GLU A 194 26.06 -10.20 14.04
CA GLU A 194 25.69 -11.48 14.68
C GLU A 194 24.40 -12.08 14.11
N THR A 195 23.72 -11.38 13.19
CA THR A 195 22.50 -11.89 12.55
C THR A 195 22.83 -13.03 11.59
N GLU A 196 22.08 -14.13 11.67
CA GLU A 196 22.18 -15.28 10.77
C GLU A 196 22.08 -14.80 9.31
N ALA A 197 22.95 -15.29 8.42
CA ALA A 197 22.93 -14.94 7.03
C ALA A 197 21.71 -15.59 6.33
N PRO A 198 20.86 -14.83 5.65
CA PRO A 198 19.75 -15.35 4.85
C PRO A 198 20.24 -15.95 3.54
N GLN A 199 19.38 -16.68 2.84
CA GLN A 199 19.64 -17.05 1.45
C GLN A 199 19.60 -15.81 0.54
N TYR A 200 18.68 -14.87 0.82
CA TYR A 200 18.51 -13.65 0.03
C TYR A 200 18.42 -12.40 0.90
N ILE A 201 19.16 -11.38 0.49
CA ILE A 201 18.96 -9.99 0.91
C ILE A 201 18.06 -9.37 -0.16
N VAL A 202 16.79 -9.16 0.15
CA VAL A 202 15.85 -8.44 -0.73
C VAL A 202 15.96 -6.96 -0.41
N ALA A 203 16.40 -6.15 -1.36
CA ALA A 203 16.68 -4.74 -1.14
C ALA A 203 15.75 -3.85 -1.99
N ALA A 204 15.52 -2.63 -1.51
CA ALA A 204 14.85 -1.58 -2.28
C ALA A 204 15.63 -1.27 -3.57
N ASP A 205 14.93 -1.11 -4.69
CA ASP A 205 15.49 -0.82 -6.02
C ASP A 205 16.17 0.55 -6.14
N SER A 206 15.97 1.42 -5.15
CA SER A 206 16.71 2.69 -5.02
C SER A 206 18.13 2.51 -4.50
N LEU A 207 18.49 1.32 -4.03
CA LEU A 207 19.83 0.94 -3.58
C LEU A 207 20.58 0.22 -4.68
N THR A 208 21.92 0.23 -4.58
CA THR A 208 22.84 -0.52 -5.44
C THR A 208 23.51 -1.65 -4.66
N GLU A 209 24.13 -2.61 -5.37
CA GLU A 209 24.95 -3.63 -4.72
C GLU A 209 26.10 -3.02 -3.90
N ALA A 210 26.63 -1.86 -4.31
CA ALA A 210 27.67 -1.14 -3.58
C ALA A 210 27.15 -0.59 -2.26
N ASP A 211 25.89 -0.09 -2.21
CA ASP A 211 25.27 0.38 -0.97
C ASP A 211 25.10 -0.77 0.02
N ILE A 212 24.63 -1.93 -0.46
CA ILE A 212 24.44 -3.12 0.37
C ILE A 212 25.78 -3.66 0.86
N SER A 213 26.74 -3.85 -0.03
CA SER A 213 28.07 -4.38 0.33
C SER A 213 28.92 -3.42 1.15
N GLY A 214 28.65 -2.11 1.09
CA GLY A 214 29.26 -1.09 1.90
C GLY A 214 28.81 -1.09 3.37
N ASN A 215 27.67 -1.70 3.67
CA ASN A 215 27.19 -1.87 5.04
C ASN A 215 27.84 -3.10 5.68
N ALA A 216 28.43 -2.95 6.87
CA ALA A 216 29.23 -3.99 7.53
C ALA A 216 28.43 -5.28 7.78
N ALA A 217 27.16 -5.18 8.23
CA ALA A 217 26.34 -6.36 8.52
C ALA A 217 25.98 -7.11 7.24
N TYR A 218 25.54 -6.41 6.19
CA TYR A 218 25.17 -7.03 4.92
C TYR A 218 26.38 -7.60 4.18
N SER A 219 27.55 -6.94 4.26
CA SER A 219 28.80 -7.44 3.70
C SER A 219 29.19 -8.80 4.28
N VAL A 220 29.01 -9.02 5.58
CA VAL A 220 29.24 -10.32 6.23
C VAL A 220 28.26 -11.37 5.70
N MET A 221 26.98 -11.03 5.54
CA MET A 221 25.97 -11.96 5.01
C MET A 221 26.27 -12.36 3.55
N ILE A 222 26.68 -11.40 2.69
CA ILE A 222 27.09 -11.65 1.31
C ILE A 222 28.32 -12.57 1.29
N SER A 223 29.31 -12.32 2.15
CA SER A 223 30.51 -13.16 2.27
C SER A 223 30.19 -14.57 2.76
N SER A 224 29.07 -14.75 3.45
CA SER A 224 28.52 -16.02 3.91
C SER A 224 27.63 -16.72 2.87
N GLY A 225 27.47 -16.13 1.67
CA GLY A 225 26.75 -16.73 0.54
C GLY A 225 25.36 -16.16 0.27
N ALA A 226 24.92 -15.13 1.00
CA ALA A 226 23.64 -14.47 0.71
C ALA A 226 23.69 -13.76 -0.66
N LYS A 227 22.67 -13.98 -1.48
CA LYS A 227 22.48 -13.29 -2.77
C LYS A 227 21.62 -12.05 -2.60
N VAL A 228 21.90 -10.98 -3.35
CA VAL A 228 21.11 -9.74 -3.31
C VAL A 228 20.09 -9.73 -4.44
N LEU A 229 18.84 -9.39 -4.13
CA LEU A 229 17.74 -9.19 -5.07
C LEU A 229 17.14 -7.82 -4.85
N PHE A 230 16.69 -7.15 -5.91
CA PHE A 230 16.11 -5.82 -5.83
C PHE A 230 14.62 -5.84 -6.18
N VAL A 231 13.82 -5.08 -5.44
CA VAL A 231 12.37 -4.98 -5.65
C VAL A 231 11.91 -3.52 -5.64
N PRO A 232 10.83 -3.18 -6.38
CA PRO A 232 10.30 -1.82 -6.41
C PRO A 232 9.69 -1.43 -5.06
N ALA A 233 10.49 -0.81 -4.20
CA ALA A 233 10.12 -0.46 -2.82
C ALA A 233 8.89 0.44 -2.73
N VAL A 234 8.67 1.30 -3.72
CA VAL A 234 7.50 2.18 -3.81
C VAL A 234 6.17 1.40 -3.78
N ARG A 235 6.16 0.11 -4.12
CA ARG A 235 4.95 -0.72 -4.09
C ARG A 235 4.48 -1.01 -2.67
N PHE A 236 5.38 -1.06 -1.70
CA PHE A 236 5.01 -1.19 -0.29
C PHE A 236 4.43 0.11 0.28
N GLU A 237 4.87 1.26 -0.23
CA GLU A 237 4.33 2.58 0.13
C GLU A 237 2.97 2.86 -0.53
N ARG A 238 2.66 2.17 -1.64
CA ARG A 238 1.43 2.29 -2.42
C ARG A 238 0.76 0.91 -2.55
N PRO A 239 0.18 0.39 -1.45
CA PRO A 239 -0.41 -0.94 -1.42
C PRO A 239 -1.63 -1.05 -2.35
N SER A 240 -1.42 -1.61 -3.52
CA SER A 240 -2.39 -1.84 -4.59
C SER A 240 -2.10 -3.17 -5.27
N ALA A 241 -2.85 -3.60 -6.29
CA ALA A 241 -2.54 -4.81 -7.07
C ALA A 241 -1.14 -4.76 -7.70
N ARG A 242 -0.56 -3.56 -7.82
CA ARG A 242 0.81 -3.37 -8.30
C ARG A 242 1.87 -3.97 -7.37
N LEU A 243 1.52 -4.41 -6.16
CA LEU A 243 2.38 -5.26 -5.34
C LEU A 243 2.82 -6.54 -6.07
N SER A 244 2.05 -7.00 -7.06
CA SER A 244 2.45 -8.09 -7.97
C SER A 244 3.77 -7.82 -8.71
N GLU A 245 4.14 -6.57 -8.91
CA GLU A 245 5.42 -6.18 -9.52
C GLU A 245 6.62 -6.59 -8.66
N VAL A 246 6.46 -6.65 -7.33
CA VAL A 246 7.49 -7.16 -6.41
C VAL A 246 7.81 -8.62 -6.71
N PHE A 247 6.77 -9.46 -6.83
CA PHE A 247 6.95 -10.88 -7.11
C PHE A 247 7.46 -11.15 -8.52
N ARG A 248 7.03 -10.34 -9.49
CA ARG A 248 7.57 -10.41 -10.85
C ARG A 248 9.07 -10.11 -10.86
N ALA A 249 9.51 -9.03 -10.21
CA ALA A 249 10.91 -8.66 -10.10
C ALA A 249 11.76 -9.76 -9.44
N LEU A 250 11.23 -10.39 -8.38
CA LEU A 250 11.89 -11.54 -7.73
C LEU A 250 11.98 -12.75 -8.66
N SER A 251 10.89 -13.10 -9.34
CA SER A 251 10.85 -14.25 -10.26
C SER A 251 11.83 -14.11 -11.42
N GLU A 252 11.93 -12.92 -12.00
CA GLU A 252 12.88 -12.63 -13.08
C GLU A 252 14.34 -12.81 -12.65
N GLN A 253 14.71 -12.27 -11.47
CA GLN A 253 16.07 -12.36 -10.93
C GLN A 253 16.43 -13.79 -10.49
N LEU A 254 15.48 -14.51 -9.87
CA LEU A 254 15.69 -15.91 -9.48
C LEU A 254 15.89 -16.82 -10.69
N SER A 255 15.11 -16.59 -11.77
CA SER A 255 15.22 -17.36 -13.02
C SER A 255 16.52 -17.06 -13.77
N GLY A 256 16.96 -15.79 -13.79
CA GLY A 256 18.23 -15.38 -14.39
C GLY A 256 19.46 -15.94 -13.68
N SER A 257 19.36 -16.15 -12.36
CA SER A 257 20.43 -16.76 -11.57
C SER A 257 20.61 -18.26 -11.83
N ALA A 258 19.50 -18.96 -12.19
CA ALA A 258 19.52 -20.39 -12.48
C ALA A 258 20.15 -20.75 -13.84
N THR A 259 20.29 -19.78 -14.76
CA THR A 259 20.90 -20.00 -16.09
C THR A 259 22.39 -19.65 -16.13
N ALA A 260 22.97 -19.18 -15.03
CA ALA A 260 24.36 -18.76 -14.94
C ALA A 260 25.29 -19.76 -14.19
N GLU A 261 24.75 -20.89 -13.72
CA GLU A 261 25.48 -22.05 -13.18
C GLU A 261 25.54 -23.19 -14.22
#